data_434d8f9a06fafbf932e5bd30c6d27a2a
#
_entry.id   434d8f9a06fafbf932e5bd30c6d27a2a
#
_cell.length_a   1.000
_cell.length_b   1.000
_cell.length_c   1.000
_cell.angle_alpha   90.00
_cell.angle_beta   90.00
_cell.angle_gamma   90.00
#
_symmetry.space_group_name_H-M   'P 1'
#
loop_
_entity.id
_entity.type
_entity.pdbx_description
1 polymer ?
#
loop_
_entity_poly.entity_id
_entity_poly.type
_entity_poly.pdbx_seq_one_letter_code
_entity_poly.pdbx_strand_id
1 'polypeptide(L)'
;MERKPKDFRELIGFLQEAGYEYKDGKQPALRGKGHARFARFRSLGKGYSLEELCEVIAGNAVHKSKFAEKTRTSARSAQVHQRTELSFLIDVRAKMQAGKGGGYARWAKVFNLKQMAKAMMFMEEHGIKSYAELKEKSDGVSEKCDALLESVKADEARMSEVSVLRKHLINYAKTKDVFAAYKASGYNREFYEAHRDALALRSAAKKAFDAYKKENGFDKKLPRISELNTEYAMLLERKKSSYAEYRKTKSEMQDWLVAQKIVQEILKEDDQKKEQLHEQEVRQEEENRQSSR
;
A
#
# COMPACT_ATOMS: atom_id res chain seq x y z
N MET A 1 10.24 15.41 -32.56
CA MET A 1 9.02 15.23 -33.40
C MET A 1 8.32 13.98 -32.92
N GLU A 2 7.12 14.09 -32.34
CA GLU A 2 6.29 12.94 -31.98
C GLU A 2 5.77 12.29 -33.26
N ARG A 3 6.21 11.07 -33.55
CA ARG A 3 5.73 10.28 -34.68
C ARG A 3 4.33 9.80 -34.38
N LYS A 4 3.32 10.28 -35.11
CA LYS A 4 1.95 9.76 -34.99
C LYS A 4 1.75 8.63 -36.00
N PRO A 5 1.33 7.42 -35.54
CA PRO A 5 1.06 6.32 -36.47
C PRO A 5 -0.20 6.61 -37.29
N LYS A 6 -0.20 6.20 -38.54
CA LYS A 6 -1.34 6.34 -39.49
C LYS A 6 -2.35 5.20 -39.33
N ASP A 7 -1.88 4.02 -38.93
CA ASP A 7 -2.68 2.85 -38.70
C ASP A 7 -2.13 2.00 -37.55
N PHE A 8 -2.86 0.97 -37.16
CA PHE A 8 -2.46 0.06 -36.09
C PHE A 8 -1.18 -0.73 -36.44
N ARG A 9 -0.96 -1.02 -37.72
CA ARG A 9 0.22 -1.75 -38.19
C ARG A 9 1.47 -0.90 -38.02
N GLU A 10 1.40 0.39 -38.36
CA GLU A 10 2.50 1.34 -38.16
C GLU A 10 2.80 1.56 -36.67
N LEU A 11 1.77 1.57 -35.79
CA LEU A 11 1.95 1.58 -34.34
C LEU A 11 2.76 0.37 -33.88
N ILE A 12 2.43 -0.83 -34.39
CA ILE A 12 3.19 -2.05 -34.06
C ILE A 12 4.62 -1.95 -34.54
N GLY A 13 4.87 -1.40 -35.74
CA GLY A 13 6.22 -1.13 -36.25
C GLY A 13 7.04 -0.25 -35.31
N PHE A 14 6.47 0.85 -34.83
CA PHE A 14 7.14 1.73 -33.85
C PHE A 14 7.43 1.04 -32.52
N LEU A 15 6.54 0.17 -32.06
CA LEU A 15 6.76 -0.61 -30.85
C LEU A 15 7.86 -1.67 -31.03
N GLN A 16 7.95 -2.27 -32.20
CA GLN A 16 9.03 -3.21 -32.54
C GLN A 16 10.38 -2.50 -32.68
N GLU A 17 10.43 -1.34 -33.27
CA GLU A 17 11.62 -0.46 -33.30
C GLU A 17 12.07 -0.07 -31.90
N ALA A 18 11.13 0.14 -30.98
CA ALA A 18 11.40 0.41 -29.56
C ALA A 18 11.82 -0.84 -28.75
N GLY A 19 11.92 -2.02 -29.40
CA GLY A 19 12.39 -3.25 -28.78
C GLY A 19 11.31 -4.10 -28.13
N TYR A 20 10.04 -3.88 -28.45
CA TYR A 20 8.95 -4.75 -28.03
C TYR A 20 8.72 -5.87 -29.03
N GLU A 21 8.44 -7.06 -28.51
CA GLU A 21 8.01 -8.20 -29.34
C GLU A 21 6.48 -8.19 -29.45
N TYR A 22 5.97 -8.37 -30.68
CA TYR A 22 4.55 -8.41 -30.95
C TYR A 22 4.08 -9.83 -31.27
N LYS A 23 2.96 -10.23 -30.69
CA LYS A 23 2.27 -11.48 -31.01
C LYS A 23 0.89 -11.17 -31.56
N ASP A 24 0.67 -11.57 -32.81
CA ASP A 24 -0.62 -11.42 -33.53
C ASP A 24 -1.64 -12.47 -33.08
N GLY A 25 -2.95 -12.21 -33.33
CA GLY A 25 -4.06 -13.10 -33.06
C GLY A 25 -5.34 -12.36 -32.65
N LYS A 26 -6.39 -13.12 -32.32
CA LYS A 26 -7.68 -12.55 -31.81
C LYS A 26 -7.51 -11.60 -30.62
N GLN A 27 -6.43 -11.73 -29.87
CA GLN A 27 -6.06 -10.86 -28.76
C GLN A 27 -4.57 -10.51 -28.87
N PRO A 28 -4.25 -9.44 -29.59
CA PRO A 28 -2.86 -9.03 -29.80
C PRO A 28 -2.18 -8.70 -28.46
N ALA A 29 -0.88 -9.05 -28.40
CA ALA A 29 -0.11 -8.92 -27.17
C ALA A 29 1.31 -8.43 -27.46
N LEU A 30 1.90 -7.74 -26.49
CA LEU A 30 3.26 -7.20 -26.54
C LEU A 30 4.09 -7.79 -25.41
N ARG A 31 5.40 -7.94 -25.66
CA ARG A 31 6.39 -8.29 -24.65
C ARG A 31 7.52 -7.28 -24.68
N GLY A 32 7.78 -6.61 -23.57
CA GLY A 32 8.91 -5.69 -23.43
C GLY A 32 10.23 -6.44 -23.21
N LYS A 33 11.34 -5.79 -23.51
CA LYS A 33 12.68 -6.33 -23.31
C LYS A 33 12.90 -6.69 -21.83
N GLY A 34 13.25 -7.95 -21.57
CA GLY A 34 13.45 -8.46 -20.20
C GLY A 34 12.20 -9.02 -19.50
N HIS A 35 11.04 -9.01 -20.15
CA HIS A 35 9.83 -9.62 -19.60
C HIS A 35 9.62 -11.05 -20.10
N ALA A 36 9.31 -11.99 -19.19
CA ALA A 36 9.10 -13.40 -19.54
C ALA A 36 7.73 -13.66 -20.20
N ARG A 37 6.73 -12.78 -20.04
CA ARG A 37 5.35 -13.00 -20.47
C ARG A 37 4.85 -11.90 -21.40
N PHE A 38 4.01 -12.29 -22.37
CA PHE A 38 3.27 -11.35 -23.21
C PHE A 38 2.11 -10.73 -22.45
N ALA A 39 1.95 -9.40 -22.51
CA ALA A 39 0.81 -8.67 -22.01
C ALA A 39 -0.16 -8.36 -23.16
N ARG A 40 -1.43 -8.69 -23.01
CA ARG A 40 -2.47 -8.35 -23.99
C ARG A 40 -2.79 -6.88 -23.94
N PHE A 41 -3.04 -6.21 -25.06
CA PHE A 41 -3.38 -4.79 -25.09
C PHE A 41 -4.52 -4.44 -24.14
N ARG A 42 -5.63 -5.20 -24.17
CA ARG A 42 -6.77 -4.98 -23.26
C ARG A 42 -6.42 -5.12 -21.77
N SER A 43 -5.36 -5.84 -21.40
CA SER A 43 -4.95 -5.99 -20.01
C SER A 43 -4.12 -4.80 -19.50
N LEU A 44 -3.70 -3.90 -20.38
CA LEU A 44 -3.03 -2.65 -20.01
C LEU A 44 -4.01 -1.60 -19.43
N GLY A 45 -5.32 -1.79 -19.60
CA GLY A 45 -6.36 -0.97 -19.01
C GLY A 45 -7.26 -0.28 -20.04
N LYS A 46 -8.13 0.63 -19.55
CA LYS A 46 -8.98 1.46 -20.42
C LYS A 46 -8.14 2.33 -21.35
N GLY A 47 -8.51 2.42 -22.61
CA GLY A 47 -7.78 3.18 -23.64
C GLY A 47 -6.75 2.35 -24.40
N TYR A 48 -6.58 1.05 -24.07
CA TYR A 48 -5.62 0.16 -24.72
C TYR A 48 -6.27 -1.04 -25.43
N SER A 49 -7.59 -1.09 -25.55
CA SER A 49 -8.21 -2.09 -26.41
C SER A 49 -7.89 -1.81 -27.88
N LEU A 50 -7.96 -2.83 -28.73
CA LEU A 50 -7.69 -2.67 -30.16
C LEU A 50 -8.60 -1.59 -30.78
N GLU A 51 -9.88 -1.60 -30.42
CA GLU A 51 -10.89 -0.66 -30.88
C GLU A 51 -10.57 0.77 -30.44
N GLU A 52 -10.29 0.97 -29.14
CA GLU A 52 -9.94 2.28 -28.58
C GLU A 52 -8.65 2.84 -29.19
N LEU A 53 -7.63 1.99 -29.44
CA LEU A 53 -6.38 2.43 -30.08
C LEU A 53 -6.62 2.82 -31.55
N CYS A 54 -7.45 2.09 -32.28
CA CYS A 54 -7.80 2.44 -33.65
C CYS A 54 -8.57 3.78 -33.72
N GLU A 55 -9.49 4.04 -32.79
CA GLU A 55 -10.19 5.32 -32.70
C GLU A 55 -9.25 6.50 -32.42
N VAL A 56 -8.27 6.29 -31.55
CA VAL A 56 -7.24 7.31 -31.25
C VAL A 56 -6.35 7.57 -32.47
N ILE A 57 -5.94 6.53 -33.19
CA ILE A 57 -5.13 6.64 -34.42
C ILE A 57 -5.92 7.35 -35.53
N ALA A 58 -7.21 7.05 -35.66
CA ALA A 58 -8.13 7.72 -36.60
C ALA A 58 -8.41 9.19 -36.22
N GLY A 59 -8.00 9.65 -35.05
CA GLY A 59 -8.23 11.02 -34.58
C GLY A 59 -9.61 11.26 -33.96
N ASN A 60 -10.42 10.22 -33.82
CA ASN A 60 -11.79 10.30 -33.29
C ASN A 60 -11.84 10.32 -31.75
N ALA A 61 -10.73 9.96 -31.09
CA ALA A 61 -10.62 9.94 -29.62
C ALA A 61 -9.23 10.41 -29.14
N VAL A 62 -9.17 10.95 -27.93
CA VAL A 62 -7.92 11.33 -27.28
C VAL A 62 -7.53 10.25 -26.27
N HIS A 63 -6.34 9.67 -26.44
CA HIS A 63 -5.82 8.67 -25.49
C HIS A 63 -5.54 9.30 -24.13
N LYS A 64 -6.29 8.90 -23.10
CA LYS A 64 -6.03 9.27 -21.71
C LYS A 64 -5.22 8.18 -21.02
N SER A 65 -3.90 8.34 -20.96
CA SER A 65 -3.03 7.42 -20.25
C SER A 65 -3.32 7.47 -18.73
N LYS A 66 -3.50 6.29 -18.12
CA LYS A 66 -3.60 6.19 -16.65
C LYS A 66 -2.32 6.58 -15.91
N PHE A 67 -1.19 6.68 -16.60
CA PHE A 67 0.08 7.13 -16.00
C PHE A 67 0.08 8.64 -15.69
N ALA A 68 -0.66 9.46 -16.43
CA ALA A 68 -0.83 10.89 -16.12
C ALA A 68 -1.69 11.15 -14.86
N GLU A 69 -2.44 10.14 -14.40
CA GLU A 69 -3.33 10.24 -13.24
C GLU A 69 -2.64 9.84 -11.92
N LYS A 70 -1.48 9.16 -11.98
CA LYS A 70 -0.75 8.72 -10.78
C LYS A 70 -0.01 9.83 -10.03
N THR A 71 0.20 10.99 -10.61
CA THR A 71 0.80 12.14 -9.94
C THR A 71 -0.21 13.02 -9.17
N ARG A 72 -1.51 12.70 -9.24
CA ARG A 72 -2.58 13.41 -8.51
C ARG A 72 -3.14 12.65 -7.30
N THR A 73 -2.50 11.61 -6.82
CA THR A 73 -3.06 10.72 -5.79
C THR A 73 -2.54 10.93 -4.37
N SER A 74 -2.14 12.16 -3.99
CA SER A 74 -2.10 12.50 -2.56
C SER A 74 -3.51 12.76 -1.98
N ALA A 75 -4.52 12.98 -2.83
CA ALA A 75 -5.92 13.10 -2.41
C ALA A 75 -6.65 11.76 -2.24
N ARG A 76 -6.06 10.63 -2.64
CA ARG A 76 -6.70 9.30 -2.57
C ARG A 76 -6.51 8.60 -1.23
N SER A 77 -5.60 9.08 -0.37
CA SER A 77 -5.47 8.56 1.00
C SER A 77 -6.63 8.97 1.90
N ALA A 78 -7.29 10.11 1.62
CA ALA A 78 -8.48 10.55 2.36
C ALA A 78 -9.77 9.81 1.93
N GLN A 79 -9.84 9.28 0.70
CA GLN A 79 -11.00 8.51 0.21
C GLN A 79 -10.92 7.01 0.50
N VAL A 80 -9.81 6.49 0.98
CA VAL A 80 -9.70 5.09 1.42
C VAL A 80 -10.43 4.85 2.75
N HIS A 81 -10.73 5.92 3.52
CA HIS A 81 -11.52 5.82 4.75
C HIS A 81 -13.05 5.82 4.55
N GLN A 82 -13.54 6.02 3.33
CA GLN A 82 -14.95 5.82 2.95
C GLN A 82 -15.16 4.60 2.06
N ARG A 83 -14.33 3.57 2.19
CA ARG A 83 -14.76 2.25 1.76
C ARG A 83 -15.82 1.82 2.74
N THR A 84 -17.08 1.90 2.26
CA THR A 84 -18.23 1.18 2.81
C THR A 84 -17.75 0.04 3.70
N GLU A 85 -18.18 0.05 4.97
CA GLU A 85 -17.95 -1.04 5.91
C GLU A 85 -18.16 -2.34 5.13
N LEU A 86 -17.07 -3.09 4.96
CA LEU A 86 -17.13 -4.38 4.27
C LEU A 86 -17.96 -5.28 5.19
N SER A 87 -19.24 -5.37 4.91
CA SER A 87 -20.11 -6.32 5.57
C SER A 87 -19.67 -7.72 5.17
N PHE A 88 -19.33 -8.53 6.15
CA PHE A 88 -18.96 -9.93 5.96
C PHE A 88 -20.21 -10.83 5.82
N LEU A 89 -21.36 -10.31 6.20
CA LEU A 89 -22.65 -10.92 6.00
C LEU A 89 -23.41 -10.20 4.87
N ILE A 90 -24.15 -10.96 4.10
CA ILE A 90 -24.96 -10.43 2.99
C ILE A 90 -26.30 -10.01 3.54
N ASP A 91 -26.68 -8.74 3.40
CA ASP A 91 -28.06 -8.31 3.62
C ASP A 91 -28.96 -8.91 2.55
N VAL A 92 -29.62 -10.02 2.91
CA VAL A 92 -30.49 -10.77 2.01
C VAL A 92 -31.74 -9.97 1.66
N ARG A 93 -32.29 -9.16 2.59
CA ARG A 93 -33.50 -8.34 2.37
C ARG A 93 -33.21 -7.24 1.35
N ALA A 94 -32.17 -6.46 1.56
CA ALA A 94 -31.79 -5.40 0.63
C ALA A 94 -31.47 -5.95 -0.77
N LYS A 95 -30.84 -7.12 -0.87
CA LYS A 95 -30.55 -7.74 -2.17
C LYS A 95 -31.81 -8.28 -2.87
N MET A 96 -32.77 -8.77 -2.12
CA MET A 96 -34.07 -9.18 -2.67
C MET A 96 -34.90 -7.97 -3.19
N GLN A 97 -34.91 -6.86 -2.43
CA GLN A 97 -35.50 -5.59 -2.83
C GLN A 97 -34.85 -5.02 -4.10
N ALA A 98 -33.53 -5.22 -4.24
CA ALA A 98 -32.78 -4.87 -5.45
C ALA A 98 -32.97 -5.83 -6.64
N GLY A 99 -34.00 -6.73 -6.60
CA GLY A 99 -34.35 -7.59 -7.69
C GLY A 99 -33.59 -8.91 -7.82
N LYS A 100 -32.85 -9.32 -6.79
CA LYS A 100 -32.20 -10.64 -6.78
C LYS A 100 -33.23 -11.75 -6.53
N GLY A 101 -33.18 -12.81 -7.34
CA GLY A 101 -34.13 -13.91 -7.26
C GLY A 101 -33.97 -14.82 -6.03
N GLY A 102 -34.99 -15.69 -5.76
CA GLY A 102 -35.00 -16.59 -4.62
C GLY A 102 -33.84 -17.60 -4.55
N GLY A 103 -33.24 -17.95 -5.68
CA GLY A 103 -32.03 -18.77 -5.73
C GLY A 103 -30.83 -18.06 -5.08
N TYR A 104 -30.68 -16.75 -5.35
CA TYR A 104 -29.64 -15.92 -4.70
C TYR A 104 -29.88 -15.80 -3.18
N ALA A 105 -31.16 -15.60 -2.78
CA ALA A 105 -31.48 -15.50 -1.35
C ALA A 105 -31.12 -16.78 -0.58
N ARG A 106 -31.39 -17.96 -1.13
CA ARG A 106 -31.00 -19.25 -0.54
C ARG A 106 -29.48 -19.37 -0.42
N TRP A 107 -28.75 -19.06 -1.47
CA TRP A 107 -27.30 -19.07 -1.46
C TRP A 107 -26.72 -18.09 -0.42
N ALA A 108 -27.23 -16.86 -0.37
CA ALA A 108 -26.76 -15.83 0.56
C ALA A 108 -27.00 -16.24 2.04
N LYS A 109 -28.17 -16.86 2.35
CA LYS A 109 -28.43 -17.40 3.69
C LYS A 109 -27.41 -18.49 4.08
N VAL A 110 -27.13 -19.43 3.17
CA VAL A 110 -26.12 -20.48 3.40
C VAL A 110 -24.73 -19.90 3.55
N PHE A 111 -24.40 -18.88 2.77
CA PHE A 111 -23.12 -18.16 2.87
C PHE A 111 -22.99 -17.51 4.27
N ASN A 112 -23.99 -16.73 4.70
CA ASN A 112 -24.00 -16.09 6.01
C ASN A 112 -23.87 -17.12 7.13
N LEU A 113 -24.63 -18.21 7.08
CA LEU A 113 -24.54 -19.27 8.08
C LEU A 113 -23.12 -19.86 8.17
N LYS A 114 -22.44 -20.06 7.04
CA LYS A 114 -21.04 -20.53 7.04
C LYS A 114 -20.07 -19.50 7.66
N GLN A 115 -20.28 -18.22 7.42
CA GLN A 115 -19.44 -17.17 8.02
C GLN A 115 -19.66 -17.10 9.55
N MET A 116 -20.93 -17.15 9.98
CA MET A 116 -21.27 -17.19 11.39
C MET A 116 -20.66 -18.41 12.09
N ALA A 117 -20.79 -19.60 11.50
CA ALA A 117 -20.19 -20.81 12.05
C ALA A 117 -18.67 -20.71 12.16
N LYS A 118 -17.97 -20.14 11.17
CA LYS A 118 -16.51 -19.89 11.24
C LYS A 118 -16.15 -18.94 12.38
N ALA A 119 -16.89 -17.86 12.57
CA ALA A 119 -16.64 -16.93 13.65
C ALA A 119 -16.86 -17.58 15.04
N MET A 120 -17.90 -18.42 15.18
CA MET A 120 -18.15 -19.17 16.40
C MET A 120 -17.06 -20.20 16.70
N MET A 121 -16.62 -20.97 15.68
CA MET A 121 -15.49 -21.91 15.82
C MET A 121 -14.20 -21.18 16.22
N PHE A 122 -13.93 -20.02 15.62
CA PHE A 122 -12.78 -19.20 15.97
C PHE A 122 -12.83 -18.75 17.44
N MET A 123 -14.00 -18.31 17.91
CA MET A 123 -14.18 -17.93 19.32
C MET A 123 -13.96 -19.13 20.26
N GLU A 124 -14.47 -20.30 19.89
CA GLU A 124 -14.31 -21.53 20.67
C GLU A 124 -12.84 -21.97 20.74
N GLU A 125 -12.13 -21.98 19.61
CA GLU A 125 -10.69 -22.31 19.51
C GLU A 125 -9.84 -21.39 20.38
N HIS A 126 -10.22 -20.10 20.51
CA HIS A 126 -9.51 -19.12 21.33
C HIS A 126 -10.07 -18.97 22.75
N GLY A 127 -11.06 -19.78 23.12
CA GLY A 127 -11.68 -19.77 24.45
C GLY A 127 -12.45 -18.47 24.77
N ILE A 128 -12.99 -17.78 23.77
CA ILE A 128 -13.68 -16.51 23.90
C ILE A 128 -15.17 -16.73 24.17
N LYS A 129 -15.69 -16.12 25.24
CA LYS A 129 -17.06 -16.29 25.66
C LYS A 129 -17.97 -15.09 25.42
N SER A 130 -17.38 -13.92 25.14
CA SER A 130 -18.14 -12.68 24.95
C SER A 130 -17.57 -11.82 23.82
N TYR A 131 -18.43 -10.95 23.26
CA TYR A 131 -17.99 -9.97 22.28
C TYR A 131 -16.98 -8.95 22.84
N ALA A 132 -17.14 -8.59 24.13
CA ALA A 132 -16.21 -7.68 24.79
C ALA A 132 -14.80 -8.28 24.85
N GLU A 133 -14.67 -9.55 25.21
CA GLU A 133 -13.40 -10.27 25.22
C GLU A 133 -12.81 -10.45 23.82
N LEU A 134 -13.65 -10.74 22.82
CA LEU A 134 -13.25 -10.82 21.42
C LEU A 134 -12.66 -9.48 20.93
N LYS A 135 -13.33 -8.38 21.27
CA LYS A 135 -12.87 -7.04 20.91
C LYS A 135 -11.54 -6.70 21.58
N GLU A 136 -11.41 -6.91 22.88
CA GLU A 136 -10.19 -6.65 23.64
C GLU A 136 -8.99 -7.40 23.05
N LYS A 137 -9.15 -8.70 22.76
CA LYS A 137 -8.08 -9.50 22.14
C LYS A 137 -7.75 -9.05 20.72
N SER A 138 -8.76 -8.71 19.91
CA SER A 138 -8.59 -8.18 18.57
C SER A 138 -7.83 -6.85 18.57
N ASP A 139 -8.19 -5.94 19.48
CA ASP A 139 -7.52 -4.65 19.65
C ASP A 139 -6.05 -4.86 20.08
N GLY A 140 -5.78 -5.78 21.02
CA GLY A 140 -4.42 -6.11 21.46
C GLY A 140 -3.54 -6.71 20.34
N VAL A 141 -4.10 -7.56 19.47
CA VAL A 141 -3.35 -8.08 18.31
C VAL A 141 -3.09 -6.97 17.30
N SER A 142 -4.04 -6.04 17.13
CA SER A 142 -3.88 -4.88 16.25
C SER A 142 -2.78 -3.94 16.75
N GLU A 143 -2.77 -3.62 18.04
CA GLU A 143 -1.73 -2.82 18.68
C GLU A 143 -0.34 -3.47 18.52
N LYS A 144 -0.24 -4.79 18.72
CA LYS A 144 1.01 -5.53 18.50
C LYS A 144 1.47 -5.44 17.04
N CYS A 145 0.54 -5.54 16.09
CA CYS A 145 0.83 -5.42 14.66
C CYS A 145 1.36 -4.02 14.31
N ASP A 146 0.75 -2.98 14.85
CA ASP A 146 1.15 -1.59 14.64
C ASP A 146 2.51 -1.30 15.28
N ALA A 147 2.77 -1.78 16.48
CA ALA A 147 4.07 -1.65 17.15
C ALA A 147 5.21 -2.31 16.35
N LEU A 148 4.96 -3.50 15.79
CA LEU A 148 5.93 -4.18 14.92
C LEU A 148 6.19 -3.38 13.64
N LEU A 149 5.15 -2.81 13.03
CA LEU A 149 5.28 -1.97 11.84
C LEU A 149 6.08 -0.70 12.12
N GLU A 150 5.82 -0.04 13.24
CA GLU A 150 6.59 1.14 13.67
C GLU A 150 8.06 0.80 13.95
N SER A 151 8.34 -0.35 14.57
CA SER A 151 9.72 -0.83 14.76
C SER A 151 10.43 -1.04 13.42
N VAL A 152 9.76 -1.66 12.44
CA VAL A 152 10.33 -1.86 11.08
C VAL A 152 10.62 -0.51 10.41
N LYS A 153 9.70 0.45 10.50
CA LYS A 153 9.89 1.79 9.92
C LYS A 153 11.04 2.55 10.60
N ALA A 154 11.16 2.45 11.91
CA ALA A 154 12.25 3.06 12.66
C ALA A 154 13.61 2.48 12.23
N ASP A 155 13.71 1.17 12.09
CA ASP A 155 14.90 0.51 11.58
C ASP A 155 15.25 0.95 10.14
N GLU A 156 14.25 1.05 9.25
CA GLU A 156 14.44 1.54 7.88
C GLU A 156 14.94 2.98 7.84
N ALA A 157 14.37 3.86 8.65
CA ALA A 157 14.80 5.25 8.76
C ALA A 157 16.27 5.32 9.23
N ARG A 158 16.59 4.57 10.29
CA ARG A 158 17.98 4.54 10.80
C ARG A 158 18.97 3.95 9.80
N MET A 159 18.60 2.89 9.08
CA MET A 159 19.44 2.33 8.01
C MET A 159 19.71 3.36 6.90
N SER A 160 18.72 4.18 6.56
CA SER A 160 18.86 5.27 5.59
C SER A 160 19.86 6.31 6.08
N GLU A 161 19.75 6.77 7.33
CA GLU A 161 20.68 7.73 7.95
C GLU A 161 22.12 7.20 7.96
N VAL A 162 22.30 5.95 8.43
CA VAL A 162 23.61 5.28 8.45
C VAL A 162 24.20 5.19 7.05
N SER A 163 23.40 4.84 6.04
CA SER A 163 23.83 4.75 4.65
C SER A 163 24.27 6.11 4.09
N VAL A 164 23.53 7.17 4.38
CA VAL A 164 23.85 8.54 3.95
C VAL A 164 25.13 9.01 4.62
N LEU A 165 25.27 8.84 5.94
CA LEU A 165 26.47 9.23 6.68
C LEU A 165 27.70 8.48 6.18
N ARG A 166 27.60 7.17 5.95
CA ARG A 166 28.66 6.35 5.37
C ARG A 166 29.11 6.89 4.00
N LYS A 167 28.15 7.24 3.12
CA LYS A 167 28.44 7.83 1.81
C LYS A 167 29.22 9.14 1.94
N HIS A 168 28.84 10.00 2.88
CA HIS A 168 29.55 11.26 3.14
C HIS A 168 30.97 11.02 3.68
N LEU A 169 31.19 10.05 4.57
CA LEU A 169 32.52 9.69 5.05
C LEU A 169 33.44 9.20 3.93
N ILE A 170 32.91 8.33 3.04
CA ILE A 170 33.65 7.83 1.88
C ILE A 170 33.99 8.97 0.91
N ASN A 171 33.03 9.84 0.60
CA ASN A 171 33.25 10.98 -0.29
C ASN A 171 34.29 11.96 0.31
N TYR A 172 34.22 12.22 1.59
CA TYR A 172 35.20 13.07 2.28
C TYR A 172 36.59 12.50 2.22
N ALA A 173 36.77 11.20 2.41
CA ALA A 173 38.04 10.52 2.29
C ALA A 173 38.59 10.57 0.85
N LYS A 174 37.75 10.24 -0.14
CA LYS A 174 38.16 10.26 -1.57
C LYS A 174 38.54 11.64 -2.09
N THR A 175 37.97 12.70 -1.54
CA THR A 175 38.25 14.09 -1.99
C THR A 175 39.35 14.77 -1.18
N LYS A 176 40.10 14.04 -0.29
CA LYS A 176 41.11 14.57 0.56
C LYS A 176 42.27 15.23 -0.23
N ASP A 177 42.78 14.51 -1.23
CA ASP A 177 43.96 14.96 -2.00
C ASP A 177 43.64 16.14 -2.91
N VAL A 178 42.43 16.11 -3.55
CA VAL A 178 41.95 17.23 -4.36
C VAL A 178 41.81 18.50 -3.52
N PHE A 179 41.29 18.37 -2.29
CA PHE A 179 41.19 19.51 -1.40
C PHE A 179 42.53 20.01 -0.89
N ALA A 180 43.49 19.13 -0.63
CA ALA A 180 44.83 19.50 -0.26
C ALA A 180 45.53 20.30 -1.39
N ALA A 181 45.38 19.83 -2.64
CA ALA A 181 45.91 20.55 -3.81
C ALA A 181 45.19 21.91 -4.01
N TYR A 182 43.89 21.98 -3.80
CA TYR A 182 43.11 23.24 -3.85
C TYR A 182 43.60 24.26 -2.83
N LYS A 183 43.88 23.81 -1.59
CA LYS A 183 44.47 24.65 -0.54
C LYS A 183 45.87 25.11 -0.93
N ALA A 184 46.71 24.21 -1.47
CA ALA A 184 48.09 24.51 -1.88
C ALA A 184 48.13 25.51 -3.07
N SER A 185 47.11 25.51 -3.95
CA SER A 185 46.99 26.50 -5.03
C SER A 185 46.49 27.88 -4.59
N GLY A 186 46.34 28.11 -3.27
CA GLY A 186 45.83 29.38 -2.73
C GLY A 186 44.36 29.62 -3.03
N TYR A 187 43.57 28.56 -3.13
CA TYR A 187 42.12 28.61 -3.48
C TYR A 187 41.87 29.20 -4.88
N ASN A 188 42.71 28.84 -5.84
CA ASN A 188 42.61 29.32 -7.22
C ASN A 188 41.26 28.98 -7.85
N ARG A 189 40.64 29.95 -8.57
CA ARG A 189 39.36 29.81 -9.22
C ARG A 189 39.39 28.79 -10.37
N GLU A 190 40.45 28.78 -11.18
CA GLU A 190 40.57 27.81 -12.29
C GLU A 190 40.65 26.38 -11.77
N PHE A 191 41.43 26.16 -10.68
CA PHE A 191 41.48 24.85 -10.00
C PHE A 191 40.11 24.47 -9.45
N TYR A 192 39.38 25.42 -8.86
CA TYR A 192 38.02 25.17 -8.38
C TYR A 192 37.06 24.72 -9.48
N GLU A 193 37.06 25.41 -10.62
CA GLU A 193 36.19 25.05 -11.75
C GLU A 193 36.57 23.67 -12.34
N ALA A 194 37.85 23.36 -12.45
CA ALA A 194 38.34 22.07 -12.93
C ALA A 194 37.93 20.87 -12.01
N HIS A 195 37.82 21.13 -10.68
CA HIS A 195 37.53 20.09 -9.68
C HIS A 195 36.24 20.33 -8.90
N ARG A 196 35.31 21.06 -9.49
CA ARG A 196 34.07 21.54 -8.86
C ARG A 196 33.27 20.41 -8.20
N ASP A 197 33.13 19.25 -8.85
CA ASP A 197 32.35 18.13 -8.35
C ASP A 197 32.98 17.54 -7.09
N ALA A 198 34.29 17.34 -7.06
CA ALA A 198 34.98 16.80 -5.89
C ALA A 198 34.90 17.76 -4.70
N LEU A 199 35.09 19.06 -4.94
CA LEU A 199 34.98 20.09 -3.90
C LEU A 199 33.55 20.26 -3.37
N ALA A 200 32.54 20.14 -4.25
CA ALA A 200 31.13 20.14 -3.87
C ALA A 200 30.78 18.92 -2.99
N LEU A 201 31.24 17.72 -3.36
CA LEU A 201 31.06 16.49 -2.56
C LEU A 201 31.69 16.64 -1.17
N ARG A 202 32.89 17.24 -1.07
CA ARG A 202 33.52 17.49 0.20
C ARG A 202 32.77 18.50 1.06
N SER A 203 32.29 19.57 0.45
CA SER A 203 31.47 20.58 1.15
C SER A 203 30.18 19.97 1.69
N ALA A 204 29.49 19.17 0.87
CA ALA A 204 28.28 18.45 1.28
C ALA A 204 28.58 17.48 2.46
N ALA A 205 29.68 16.75 2.38
CA ALA A 205 30.09 15.86 3.48
C ALA A 205 30.35 16.64 4.78
N LYS A 206 31.03 17.79 4.70
CA LYS A 206 31.26 18.63 5.88
C LYS A 206 29.97 19.12 6.51
N LYS A 207 29.02 19.60 5.71
CA LYS A 207 27.69 20.00 6.19
C LYS A 207 26.96 18.85 6.89
N ALA A 208 27.03 17.63 6.33
CA ALA A 208 26.43 16.45 6.94
C ALA A 208 27.08 16.09 8.28
N PHE A 209 28.42 16.28 8.42
CA PHE A 209 29.09 16.06 9.68
C PHE A 209 28.73 17.11 10.74
N ASP A 210 28.58 18.36 10.33
CA ASP A 210 28.15 19.43 11.23
C ASP A 210 26.70 19.19 11.72
N ALA A 211 25.81 18.74 10.84
CA ALA A 211 24.46 18.32 11.21
C ALA A 211 24.46 17.15 12.19
N TYR A 212 25.23 16.11 11.91
CA TYR A 212 25.38 14.94 12.80
C TYR A 212 25.86 15.35 14.19
N LYS A 213 26.87 16.24 14.28
CA LYS A 213 27.38 16.73 15.55
C LYS A 213 26.36 17.59 16.31
N LYS A 214 25.58 18.38 15.59
CA LYS A 214 24.51 19.19 16.19
C LYS A 214 23.43 18.31 16.83
N GLU A 215 23.08 17.19 16.20
CA GLU A 215 22.05 16.26 16.71
C GLU A 215 22.56 15.37 17.84
N ASN A 216 23.82 14.93 17.76
CA ASN A 216 24.39 13.94 18.68
C ASN A 216 25.30 14.54 19.76
N GLY A 217 25.57 15.85 19.72
CA GLY A 217 26.49 16.57 20.60
C GLY A 217 27.81 16.92 19.90
N PHE A 218 28.27 18.16 20.09
CA PHE A 218 29.46 18.70 19.41
C PHE A 218 30.76 17.98 19.76
N ASP A 219 30.83 17.36 20.95
CA ASP A 219 32.01 16.63 21.41
C ASP A 219 32.07 15.20 20.90
N LYS A 220 30.98 14.71 20.27
CA LYS A 220 30.93 13.35 19.79
C LYS A 220 31.77 13.18 18.52
N LYS A 221 32.70 12.22 18.55
CA LYS A 221 33.50 11.87 17.37
C LYS A 221 32.63 11.25 16.30
N LEU A 222 32.94 11.53 15.03
CA LEU A 222 32.31 10.86 13.91
C LEU A 222 32.56 9.35 13.96
N PRO A 223 31.55 8.51 13.72
CA PRO A 223 31.70 7.06 13.71
C PRO A 223 32.61 6.62 12.56
N ARG A 224 33.28 5.50 12.74
CA ARG A 224 34.08 4.88 11.70
C ARG A 224 33.21 4.16 10.71
N ILE A 225 33.67 4.01 9.46
CA ILE A 225 32.93 3.27 8.41
C ILE A 225 32.66 1.82 8.85
N SER A 226 33.61 1.19 9.58
CA SER A 226 33.42 -0.17 10.13
C SER A 226 32.26 -0.23 11.14
N GLU A 227 32.16 0.76 12.03
CA GLU A 227 31.08 0.85 13.02
C GLU A 227 29.71 1.02 12.34
N LEU A 228 29.64 1.89 11.33
CA LEU A 228 28.42 2.09 10.54
C LEU A 228 28.02 0.83 9.75
N ASN A 229 28.99 0.07 9.23
CA ASN A 229 28.71 -1.20 8.57
C ASN A 229 28.16 -2.24 9.55
N THR A 230 28.71 -2.32 10.75
CA THR A 230 28.23 -3.22 11.80
C THR A 230 26.81 -2.81 12.25
N GLU A 231 26.60 -1.52 12.51
CA GLU A 231 25.27 -0.98 12.86
C GLU A 231 24.24 -1.30 11.76
N TYR A 232 24.58 -1.08 10.50
CA TYR A 232 23.71 -1.37 9.37
C TYR A 232 23.37 -2.87 9.29
N ALA A 233 24.34 -3.76 9.50
CA ALA A 233 24.12 -5.20 9.49
C ALA A 233 23.17 -5.64 10.63
N MET A 234 23.36 -5.10 11.84
CA MET A 234 22.49 -5.37 12.99
C MET A 234 21.05 -4.88 12.74
N LEU A 235 20.89 -3.65 12.21
CA LEU A 235 19.57 -3.11 11.85
C LEU A 235 18.90 -3.95 10.79
N LEU A 236 19.63 -4.44 9.79
CA LEU A 236 19.10 -5.29 8.73
C LEU A 236 18.56 -6.62 9.27
N GLU A 237 19.31 -7.27 10.18
CA GLU A 237 18.86 -8.53 10.81
C GLU A 237 17.66 -8.29 11.72
N ARG A 238 17.65 -7.22 12.53
CA ARG A 238 16.50 -6.84 13.34
C ARG A 238 15.27 -6.56 12.50
N LYS A 239 15.41 -5.78 11.42
CA LYS A 239 14.33 -5.52 10.47
C LYS A 239 13.77 -6.81 9.87
N LYS A 240 14.61 -7.75 9.45
CA LYS A 240 14.17 -9.03 8.88
C LYS A 240 13.35 -9.84 9.89
N SER A 241 13.81 -9.91 11.13
CA SER A 241 13.13 -10.61 12.22
C SER A 241 11.76 -9.95 12.52
N SER A 242 11.76 -8.64 12.77
CA SER A 242 10.55 -7.87 13.05
C SER A 242 9.54 -7.92 11.89
N TYR A 243 10.02 -7.89 10.64
CA TYR A 243 9.17 -8.00 9.47
C TYR A 243 8.56 -9.40 9.30
N ALA A 244 9.31 -10.45 9.64
CA ALA A 244 8.79 -11.82 9.62
C ALA A 244 7.68 -12.01 10.68
N GLU A 245 7.89 -11.45 11.88
CA GLU A 245 6.88 -11.45 12.93
C GLU A 245 5.66 -10.59 12.55
N TYR A 246 5.86 -9.38 12.00
CA TYR A 246 4.80 -8.53 11.49
C TYR A 246 3.91 -9.26 10.48
N ARG A 247 4.49 -10.01 9.55
CA ARG A 247 3.69 -10.77 8.56
C ARG A 247 2.79 -11.81 9.20
N LYS A 248 3.28 -12.51 10.24
CA LYS A 248 2.49 -13.50 10.99
C LYS A 248 1.37 -12.81 11.77
N THR A 249 1.72 -11.80 12.56
CA THR A 249 0.76 -11.04 13.37
C THR A 249 -0.28 -10.34 12.51
N LYS A 250 0.07 -9.87 11.33
CA LYS A 250 -0.87 -9.26 10.37
C LYS A 250 -1.91 -10.26 9.85
N SER A 251 -1.49 -11.49 9.56
CA SER A 251 -2.43 -12.55 9.17
C SER A 251 -3.39 -12.88 10.32
N GLU A 252 -2.84 -13.06 11.51
CA GLU A 252 -3.60 -13.31 12.74
C GLU A 252 -4.59 -12.16 13.02
N MET A 253 -4.14 -10.91 12.96
CA MET A 253 -4.99 -9.73 13.11
C MET A 253 -6.17 -9.72 12.14
N GLN A 254 -5.95 -10.15 10.88
CA GLN A 254 -7.03 -10.23 9.90
C GLN A 254 -8.11 -11.24 10.32
N ASP A 255 -7.72 -12.39 10.84
CA ASP A 255 -8.66 -13.42 11.31
C ASP A 255 -9.47 -12.92 12.50
N TRP A 256 -8.82 -12.25 13.46
CA TRP A 256 -9.47 -11.61 14.61
C TRP A 256 -10.48 -10.54 14.19
N LEU A 257 -10.09 -9.65 13.27
CA LEU A 257 -10.97 -8.57 12.76
C LEU A 257 -12.17 -9.12 11.99
N VAL A 258 -11.98 -10.19 11.22
CA VAL A 258 -13.09 -10.85 10.51
C VAL A 258 -14.08 -11.46 11.50
N ALA A 259 -13.60 -12.19 12.50
CA ALA A 259 -14.45 -12.78 13.54
C ALA A 259 -15.21 -11.69 14.31
N GLN A 260 -14.52 -10.63 14.73
CA GLN A 260 -15.10 -9.49 15.45
C GLN A 260 -16.23 -8.82 14.64
N LYS A 261 -16.01 -8.56 13.36
CA LYS A 261 -17.01 -7.93 12.51
C LYS A 261 -18.23 -8.80 12.27
N ILE A 262 -18.04 -10.09 12.04
CA ILE A 262 -19.16 -11.03 11.88
C ILE A 262 -20.01 -11.07 13.14
N VAL A 263 -19.40 -11.20 14.33
CA VAL A 263 -20.14 -11.20 15.59
C VAL A 263 -20.84 -9.87 15.84
N GLN A 264 -20.19 -8.75 15.53
CA GLN A 264 -20.81 -7.43 15.61
C GLN A 264 -22.03 -7.28 14.72
N GLU A 265 -21.98 -7.79 13.47
CA GLU A 265 -23.11 -7.77 12.55
C GLU A 265 -24.27 -8.62 13.07
N ILE A 266 -23.99 -9.79 13.65
CA ILE A 266 -25.00 -10.66 14.26
C ILE A 266 -25.71 -9.94 15.42
N LEU A 267 -24.94 -9.32 16.32
CA LEU A 267 -25.50 -8.60 17.46
C LEU A 267 -26.38 -7.42 17.01
N LYS A 268 -25.92 -6.64 16.01
CA LYS A 268 -26.73 -5.56 15.43
C LYS A 268 -28.04 -6.04 14.82
N GLU A 269 -28.04 -7.18 14.10
CA GLU A 269 -29.27 -7.77 13.54
C GLU A 269 -30.23 -8.24 14.65
N ASP A 270 -29.73 -8.81 15.75
CA ASP A 270 -30.55 -9.26 16.86
C ASP A 270 -31.15 -8.09 17.64
N ASP A 271 -30.40 -7.02 17.85
CA ASP A 271 -30.90 -5.81 18.51
C ASP A 271 -31.99 -5.13 17.67
N GLN A 272 -31.82 -5.02 16.37
CA GLN A 272 -32.85 -4.49 15.44
C GLN A 272 -34.12 -5.35 15.44
N LYS A 273 -34.01 -6.67 15.51
CA LYS A 273 -35.17 -7.57 15.61
C LYS A 273 -35.92 -7.39 16.93
N LYS A 274 -35.21 -7.26 18.03
CA LYS A 274 -35.80 -7.01 19.36
C LYS A 274 -36.58 -5.69 19.38
N GLU A 275 -35.98 -4.64 18.81
CA GLU A 275 -36.60 -3.33 18.72
C GLU A 275 -37.90 -3.37 17.86
N GLN A 276 -37.86 -4.04 16.70
CA GLN A 276 -39.04 -4.24 15.85
C GLN A 276 -40.14 -5.05 16.55
N LEU A 277 -39.81 -6.07 17.31
CA LEU A 277 -40.77 -6.86 18.09
C LEU A 277 -41.41 -6.00 19.18
N HIS A 278 -40.62 -5.25 19.91
CA HIS A 278 -41.13 -4.35 20.95
C HIS A 278 -42.07 -3.27 20.39
N GLU A 279 -41.70 -2.66 19.23
CA GLU A 279 -42.61 -1.71 18.55
C GLU A 279 -43.94 -2.36 18.10
N GLN A 280 -43.89 -3.62 17.69
CA GLN A 280 -45.12 -4.35 17.29
C GLN A 280 -45.99 -4.66 18.51
N GLU A 281 -45.40 -5.06 19.65
CA GLU A 281 -46.10 -5.32 20.90
C GLU A 281 -46.79 -4.04 21.42
N VAL A 282 -46.09 -2.92 21.41
CA VAL A 282 -46.62 -1.61 21.83
C VAL A 282 -47.83 -1.20 20.95
N ARG A 283 -47.72 -1.36 19.64
CA ARG A 283 -48.84 -1.06 18.69
C ARG A 283 -50.06 -1.95 18.95
N GLN A 284 -49.85 -3.24 19.16
CA GLN A 284 -50.94 -4.17 19.48
C GLN A 284 -51.59 -3.83 20.81
N GLU A 285 -50.88 -3.44 21.81
CA GLU A 285 -51.45 -2.98 23.10
C GLU A 285 -52.26 -1.69 22.94
N GLU A 286 -51.79 -0.74 22.11
CA GLU A 286 -52.54 0.50 21.81
C GLU A 286 -53.84 0.21 21.01
N GLU A 287 -53.83 -0.66 20.03
CA GLU A 287 -55.01 -1.08 19.29
C GLU A 287 -56.04 -1.79 20.18
N ASN A 288 -55.59 -2.68 21.08
CA ASN A 288 -56.45 -3.36 22.05
C ASN A 288 -57.05 -2.37 23.05
N ARG A 289 -56.32 -1.36 23.50
CA ARG A 289 -56.85 -0.28 24.38
C ARG A 289 -57.90 0.58 23.66
N GLN A 290 -57.73 0.83 22.36
CA GLN A 290 -58.72 1.59 21.57
C GLN A 290 -59.97 0.79 21.28
N SER A 291 -59.86 -0.54 21.08
CA SER A 291 -61.02 -1.44 20.84
C SER A 291 -61.84 -1.72 22.11
N SER A 292 -61.28 -1.44 23.29
CA SER A 292 -61.96 -1.69 24.59
C SER A 292 -62.64 -0.43 25.14
N ARG A 293 -62.63 0.67 24.38
CA ARG A 293 -63.37 1.92 24.68
C ARG A 293 -64.56 2.08 23.72
#